data_07aa388528eb337b23cced430e4877a0
#
_entry.id   07aa388528eb337b23cced430e4877a0
#
_cell.length_a   1.000
_cell.length_b   1.000
_cell.length_c   1.000
_cell.angle_alpha   90.00
_cell.angle_beta   90.00
_cell.angle_gamma   90.00
#
_symmetry.space_group_name_H-M   'P 1'
#
loop_
_entity.id
_entity.type
_entity.pdbx_description
1 polymer ?
#
loop_
_entity_poly.entity_id
_entity_poly.type
_entity_poly.pdbx_seq_one_letter_code
_entity_poly.pdbx_strand_id
1 'polypeptide(L)'
;GEWFGSYCLTEPGAGSDANSGKTKAVLSADGKHYLISGQKMWISNAGFCNVMIVFARIEDDKNITGFIVEYDRENLNGITLGEEEHKLGIRASSTRQVFFNETKVPVENMLAGRGEGFKIAMNALNVGRIKLAAACLEAQRRTISGAVKYANERMQFNVPISSFGAIQAKIAEMTANCYVDESATYRAAGDIQNRIEAREAEGNSQQEAELKGVEEYAIECSILKVAVSEDVQNCTDEGIQIFGGMGFSEDTPMESAWRDARIARIYEGTNEINRMLSVGMLVKKAMKGHVDLLGPAMAVAEELMGIPSFDVPDYTELLAEEKEMVGKLKKAFLMVAGAAVQKFGAELEAHQQLLMAASDMLIEIYMAESALLRTE
;
A
#
# COMPACT_ATOMS: atom_id res chain seq x y z
N GLY A 1 6.19 -1.44 24.50
CA GLY A 1 5.89 -0.04 24.45
C GLY A 1 6.85 0.87 25.19
N GLU A 2 8.06 0.41 25.54
CA GLU A 2 9.05 1.25 26.24
C GLU A 2 9.94 2.02 25.24
N TRP A 3 10.20 1.46 24.07
CA TRP A 3 11.07 2.03 23.05
C TRP A 3 10.28 2.37 21.77
N PHE A 4 10.70 3.49 21.16
CA PHE A 4 10.21 3.90 19.84
C PHE A 4 11.19 3.44 18.76
N GLY A 5 10.64 2.97 17.64
CA GLY A 5 11.43 2.48 16.51
C GLY A 5 11.38 3.41 15.30
N SER A 6 12.42 3.31 14.47
CA SER A 6 12.50 3.91 13.14
C SER A 6 12.86 2.87 12.09
N TYR A 7 12.36 3.07 10.87
CA TYR A 7 12.64 2.21 9.72
C TYR A 7 13.51 2.96 8.71
N CYS A 8 14.78 2.58 8.63
CA CYS A 8 15.81 3.31 7.89
C CYS A 8 16.18 2.59 6.59
N LEU A 9 15.29 2.62 5.61
CA LEU A 9 15.51 2.03 4.27
C LEU A 9 15.92 3.08 3.26
N THR A 10 15.11 4.13 3.08
CA THR A 10 15.23 5.11 2.00
C THR A 10 16.53 5.93 2.09
N GLU A 11 17.17 6.12 0.94
CA GLU A 11 18.36 6.97 0.78
C GLU A 11 18.10 8.05 -0.28
N PRO A 12 18.92 9.11 -0.35
CA PRO A 12 18.77 10.16 -1.36
C PRO A 12 18.74 9.64 -2.81
N GLY A 13 19.46 8.56 -3.10
CA GLY A 13 19.53 7.93 -4.42
C GLY A 13 18.76 6.61 -4.55
N ALA A 14 18.03 6.16 -3.52
CA ALA A 14 17.35 4.87 -3.48
C ALA A 14 16.01 4.99 -2.77
N GLY A 15 14.96 5.34 -3.52
CA GLY A 15 13.56 5.36 -3.09
C GLY A 15 12.83 4.11 -3.58
N SER A 16 12.23 4.17 -4.77
CA SER A 16 11.52 3.02 -5.37
C SER A 16 12.45 1.83 -5.65
N ASP A 17 13.69 2.08 -6.04
CA ASP A 17 14.74 1.06 -6.15
C ASP A 17 15.47 0.89 -4.81
N ALA A 18 14.75 0.34 -3.82
CA ALA A 18 15.25 0.24 -2.45
C ALA A 18 16.52 -0.63 -2.32
N ASN A 19 16.70 -1.62 -3.21
CA ASN A 19 17.89 -2.48 -3.18
C ASN A 19 19.14 -1.80 -3.76
N SER A 20 19.04 -0.60 -4.34
CA SER A 20 20.19 0.18 -4.85
C SER A 20 20.85 1.08 -3.80
N GLY A 21 20.42 1.00 -2.54
CA GLY A 21 20.99 1.76 -1.42
C GLY A 21 22.52 1.62 -1.32
N LYS A 22 23.18 2.73 -0.96
CA LYS A 22 24.65 2.86 -0.91
C LYS A 22 25.22 2.84 0.52
N THR A 23 24.38 2.87 1.54
CA THR A 23 24.81 2.72 2.94
C THR A 23 25.55 1.40 3.07
N LYS A 24 26.79 1.46 3.58
CA LYS A 24 27.68 0.30 3.69
C LYS A 24 27.83 -0.15 5.14
N ALA A 25 28.06 -1.44 5.32
CA ALA A 25 28.45 -2.07 6.57
C ALA A 25 29.76 -2.83 6.32
N VAL A 26 30.78 -2.53 7.10
CA VAL A 26 32.10 -3.18 7.01
C VAL A 26 32.38 -3.91 8.32
N LEU A 27 32.82 -5.17 8.24
CA LEU A 27 33.17 -5.91 9.44
C LEU A 27 34.42 -5.32 10.11
N SER A 28 34.37 -5.05 11.41
CA SER A 28 35.50 -4.53 12.18
C SER A 28 36.65 -5.55 12.22
N ALA A 29 37.89 -5.08 12.46
CA ALA A 29 39.08 -5.92 12.47
C ALA A 29 39.04 -7.05 13.53
N ASP A 30 38.30 -6.84 14.62
CA ASP A 30 38.12 -7.84 15.69
C ASP A 30 36.97 -8.80 15.41
N GLY A 31 36.22 -8.61 14.29
CA GLY A 31 35.11 -9.44 13.88
C GLY A 31 33.85 -9.36 14.75
N LYS A 32 33.78 -8.40 15.70
CA LYS A 32 32.68 -8.32 16.67
C LYS A 32 31.60 -7.33 16.31
N HIS A 33 31.87 -6.40 15.39
CA HIS A 33 30.96 -5.32 15.01
C HIS A 33 30.93 -5.12 13.51
N TYR A 34 29.81 -4.64 13.02
CA TYR A 34 29.74 -3.95 11.73
C TYR A 34 29.89 -2.44 11.93
N LEU A 35 30.66 -1.79 11.09
CA LEU A 35 30.79 -0.33 11.01
C LEU A 35 29.91 0.16 9.89
N ILE A 36 28.80 0.82 10.24
CA ILE A 36 27.82 1.31 9.27
C ILE A 36 28.15 2.76 8.92
N SER A 37 28.25 3.06 7.62
CA SER A 37 28.46 4.41 7.10
C SER A 37 27.53 4.68 5.92
N GLY A 38 26.87 5.85 5.94
CA GLY A 38 25.94 6.27 4.89
C GLY A 38 24.90 7.27 5.38
N GLN A 39 23.91 7.50 4.54
CA GLN A 39 22.84 8.46 4.80
C GLN A 39 21.47 7.84 4.50
N LYS A 40 20.53 8.07 5.40
CA LYS A 40 19.13 7.76 5.22
C LYS A 40 18.30 9.04 5.21
N MET A 41 17.18 9.05 4.49
CA MET A 41 16.30 10.22 4.45
C MET A 41 14.84 9.83 4.58
N TRP A 42 14.02 10.81 4.94
CA TRP A 42 12.59 10.63 5.20
C TRP A 42 12.29 9.65 6.34
N ILE A 43 13.15 9.64 7.39
CA ILE A 43 13.03 8.67 8.48
C ILE A 43 12.08 9.18 9.55
N SER A 44 10.91 8.55 9.60
CA SER A 44 9.90 8.81 10.63
C SER A 44 10.42 8.40 12.01
N ASN A 45 10.07 9.17 13.03
CA ASN A 45 10.44 8.99 14.42
C ASN A 45 11.94 9.20 14.71
N ALA A 46 12.79 9.48 13.74
CA ALA A 46 14.24 9.63 13.96
C ALA A 46 14.57 10.66 15.06
N GLY A 47 13.74 11.71 15.21
CA GLY A 47 13.90 12.73 16.24
C GLY A 47 13.77 12.24 17.69
N PHE A 48 13.15 11.08 17.93
CA PHE A 48 12.87 10.57 19.28
C PHE A 48 12.93 9.04 19.43
N CYS A 49 13.31 8.28 18.39
CA CYS A 49 13.45 6.82 18.49
C CYS A 49 14.58 6.39 19.44
N ASN A 50 14.53 5.15 19.86
CA ASN A 50 15.53 4.46 20.66
C ASN A 50 16.21 3.34 19.86
N VAL A 51 15.53 2.83 18.83
CA VAL A 51 16.02 1.76 17.97
C VAL A 51 15.73 2.08 16.52
N MET A 52 16.67 1.75 15.64
CA MET A 52 16.55 1.92 14.20
C MET A 52 16.74 0.57 13.51
N ILE A 53 15.83 0.19 12.62
CA ILE A 53 16.08 -0.92 11.70
C ILE A 53 16.74 -0.34 10.46
N VAL A 54 18.04 -0.59 10.31
CA VAL A 54 18.87 0.01 9.27
C VAL A 54 19.21 -1.03 8.20
N PHE A 55 18.99 -0.67 6.95
CA PHE A 55 19.37 -1.52 5.83
C PHE A 55 20.67 -0.99 5.22
N ALA A 56 21.67 -1.83 5.16
CA ALA A 56 23.00 -1.50 4.63
C ALA A 56 23.56 -2.67 3.81
N ARG A 57 24.47 -2.37 2.91
CA ARG A 57 25.16 -3.35 2.07
C ARG A 57 26.45 -3.77 2.75
N ILE A 58 26.60 -5.07 3.03
CA ILE A 58 27.85 -5.59 3.57
C ILE A 58 28.86 -5.62 2.45
N GLU A 59 29.94 -4.86 2.58
CA GLU A 59 31.01 -4.76 1.58
C GLU A 59 30.45 -4.48 0.15
N ASP A 60 30.66 -5.42 -0.78
CA ASP A 60 30.21 -5.32 -2.17
C ASP A 60 29.08 -6.30 -2.49
N ASP A 61 28.31 -6.74 -1.48
CA ASP A 61 27.17 -7.63 -1.67
C ASP A 61 26.15 -7.05 -2.65
N LYS A 62 25.52 -7.92 -3.43
CA LYS A 62 24.47 -7.53 -4.36
C LYS A 62 23.22 -7.01 -3.65
N ASN A 63 22.89 -7.59 -2.51
CA ASN A 63 21.68 -7.28 -1.74
C ASN A 63 22.00 -6.58 -0.43
N ILE A 64 21.06 -5.80 0.06
CA ILE A 64 21.12 -5.16 1.38
C ILE A 64 20.86 -6.19 2.49
N THR A 65 21.40 -5.90 3.68
CA THR A 65 21.21 -6.65 4.93
C THR A 65 20.54 -5.73 5.96
N GLY A 66 19.69 -6.27 6.82
CA GLY A 66 19.04 -5.55 7.91
C GLY A 66 19.84 -5.62 9.21
N PHE A 67 19.86 -4.52 9.97
CA PHE A 67 20.53 -4.41 11.26
C PHE A 67 19.63 -3.74 12.29
N ILE A 68 19.68 -4.21 13.54
CA ILE A 68 19.09 -3.53 14.69
C ILE A 68 20.16 -2.60 15.26
N VAL A 69 19.89 -1.29 15.19
CA VAL A 69 20.82 -0.26 15.66
C VAL A 69 20.20 0.47 16.83
N GLU A 70 20.78 0.36 18.00
CA GLU A 70 20.38 1.16 19.16
C GLU A 70 20.81 2.61 18.98
N TYR A 71 19.93 3.54 19.34
CA TYR A 71 20.20 4.97 19.28
C TYR A 71 20.00 5.59 20.66
N ASP A 72 21.13 5.98 21.25
CA ASP A 72 21.20 6.69 22.51
C ASP A 72 21.64 8.13 22.25
N ARG A 73 20.86 9.10 22.71
CA ARG A 73 21.15 10.53 22.55
C ARG A 73 22.31 11.00 23.40
N GLU A 74 22.64 10.29 24.47
CA GLU A 74 23.80 10.58 25.34
C GLU A 74 25.09 9.95 24.77
N ASN A 75 24.95 8.88 23.97
CA ASN A 75 26.04 8.19 23.31
C ASN A 75 25.73 7.96 21.82
N LEU A 76 25.99 8.96 20.99
CA LEU A 76 25.56 9.00 19.59
C LEU A 76 26.14 7.90 18.69
N ASN A 77 27.23 7.24 19.10
CA ASN A 77 27.88 6.15 18.36
C ASN A 77 28.05 6.45 16.84
N GLY A 78 28.44 7.69 16.49
CA GLY A 78 28.58 8.10 15.09
C GLY A 78 27.30 8.41 14.34
N ILE A 79 26.14 8.41 15.01
CA ILE A 79 24.84 8.76 14.41
C ILE A 79 24.60 10.26 14.60
N THR A 80 24.24 10.95 13.52
CA THR A 80 23.78 12.34 13.57
C THR A 80 22.46 12.49 12.81
N LEU A 81 21.62 13.41 13.26
CA LEU A 81 20.32 13.67 12.67
C LEU A 81 20.33 15.02 11.94
N GLY A 82 19.64 15.09 10.81
CA GLY A 82 19.30 16.35 10.16
C GLY A 82 18.19 17.09 10.91
N GLU A 83 17.84 18.27 10.39
CA GLU A 83 16.71 19.04 10.87
C GLU A 83 15.37 18.32 10.55
N GLU A 84 14.27 18.77 11.18
CA GLU A 84 12.94 18.30 10.82
C GLU A 84 12.58 18.70 9.39
N GLU A 85 12.07 17.76 8.60
CA GLU A 85 11.70 18.02 7.21
C GLU A 85 10.44 18.91 7.13
N HIS A 86 10.49 19.93 6.29
CA HIS A 86 9.37 20.80 5.98
C HIS A 86 8.45 20.12 4.97
N LYS A 87 7.38 19.47 5.44
CA LYS A 87 6.49 18.64 4.62
C LYS A 87 5.21 19.38 4.24
N LEU A 88 4.59 18.95 3.12
CA LEU A 88 3.27 19.42 2.70
C LEU A 88 2.21 19.13 3.76
N GLY A 89 2.15 17.88 4.25
CA GLY A 89 1.22 17.37 5.26
C GLY A 89 1.94 16.51 6.30
N ILE A 90 1.17 15.89 7.17
CA ILE A 90 1.63 15.10 8.33
C ILE A 90 2.75 15.81 9.11
N ARG A 91 2.60 17.12 9.30
CA ARG A 91 3.63 17.99 9.89
C ARG A 91 3.94 17.66 11.34
N ALA A 92 2.99 17.07 12.07
CA ALA A 92 3.19 16.64 13.45
C ALA A 92 4.05 15.36 13.59
N SER A 93 4.27 14.62 12.49
CA SER A 93 5.14 13.44 12.49
C SER A 93 6.60 13.87 12.30
N SER A 94 7.46 13.58 13.29
CA SER A 94 8.90 13.81 13.16
C SER A 94 9.46 13.00 11.98
N THR A 95 10.18 13.67 11.11
CA THR A 95 10.78 13.06 9.91
C THR A 95 12.12 13.76 9.67
N ARG A 96 13.22 13.01 9.71
CA ARG A 96 14.57 13.57 9.59
C ARG A 96 15.44 12.73 8.66
N GLN A 97 16.55 13.30 8.25
CA GLN A 97 17.69 12.57 7.71
C GLN A 97 18.50 11.95 8.85
N VAL A 98 19.10 10.80 8.59
CA VAL A 98 19.98 10.10 9.53
C VAL A 98 21.32 9.83 8.84
N PHE A 99 22.40 10.25 9.48
CA PHE A 99 23.74 10.03 9.00
C PHE A 99 24.45 9.05 9.92
N PHE A 100 25.09 8.05 9.34
CA PHE A 100 25.92 7.05 10.02
C PHE A 100 27.37 7.28 9.64
N ASN A 101 28.24 7.38 10.63
CA ASN A 101 29.67 7.52 10.44
C ASN A 101 30.42 6.48 11.29
N GLU A 102 30.74 5.35 10.66
CA GLU A 102 31.36 4.19 11.31
C GLU A 102 30.60 3.74 12.57
N THR A 103 29.25 3.83 12.52
CA THR A 103 28.37 3.42 13.61
C THR A 103 28.60 1.96 13.93
N LYS A 104 29.01 1.67 15.16
CA LYS A 104 29.31 0.31 15.62
C LYS A 104 28.03 -0.42 15.96
N VAL A 105 27.82 -1.56 15.31
CA VAL A 105 26.67 -2.43 15.50
C VAL A 105 27.17 -3.85 15.77
N PRO A 106 26.81 -4.49 16.91
CA PRO A 106 27.20 -5.85 17.21
C PRO A 106 26.79 -6.83 16.09
N VAL A 107 27.60 -7.83 15.78
CA VAL A 107 27.33 -8.79 14.73
C VAL A 107 26.03 -9.58 14.97
N GLU A 108 25.67 -9.80 16.22
CA GLU A 108 24.43 -10.45 16.65
C GLU A 108 23.17 -9.61 16.38
N ASN A 109 23.32 -8.32 16.14
CA ASN A 109 22.21 -7.42 15.78
C ASN A 109 21.86 -7.46 14.27
N MET A 110 22.51 -8.33 13.49
CA MET A 110 22.10 -8.58 12.11
C MET A 110 20.77 -9.33 12.10
N LEU A 111 19.80 -8.82 11.34
CA LEU A 111 18.48 -9.45 11.17
C LEU A 111 18.54 -10.53 10.09
N ALA A 112 18.07 -11.71 10.42
CA ALA A 112 18.09 -12.88 9.57
C ALA A 112 19.50 -13.15 8.99
N GLY A 113 19.63 -13.44 7.70
CA GLY A 113 20.91 -13.72 7.05
C GLY A 113 21.50 -12.52 6.29
N ARG A 114 22.80 -12.61 6.00
CA ARG A 114 23.50 -11.68 5.11
C ARG A 114 22.81 -11.65 3.72
N GLY A 115 22.46 -10.46 3.23
CA GLY A 115 21.79 -10.27 1.94
C GLY A 115 20.28 -10.49 1.95
N GLU A 116 19.66 -10.78 3.09
CA GLU A 116 18.21 -10.98 3.20
C GLU A 116 17.41 -9.71 3.53
N GLY A 117 18.09 -8.57 3.67
CA GLY A 117 17.45 -7.31 4.04
C GLY A 117 16.34 -6.87 3.10
N PHE A 118 16.46 -7.11 1.79
CA PHE A 118 15.42 -6.76 0.84
C PHE A 118 14.12 -7.55 1.09
N LYS A 119 14.22 -8.83 1.42
CA LYS A 119 13.05 -9.67 1.76
C LYS A 119 12.37 -9.16 3.03
N ILE A 120 13.15 -8.83 4.06
CA ILE A 120 12.64 -8.25 5.31
C ILE A 120 11.93 -6.93 5.03
N ALA A 121 12.55 -6.06 4.21
CA ALA A 121 11.99 -4.78 3.85
C ALA A 121 10.64 -4.93 3.12
N MET A 122 10.53 -5.85 2.17
CA MET A 122 9.29 -6.07 1.41
C MET A 122 8.16 -6.63 2.29
N ASN A 123 8.46 -7.51 3.23
CA ASN A 123 7.45 -8.02 4.17
C ASN A 123 6.95 -6.91 5.11
N ALA A 124 7.84 -6.07 5.62
CA ALA A 124 7.44 -4.89 6.40
C ALA A 124 6.55 -3.94 5.59
N LEU A 125 6.86 -3.73 4.30
CA LEU A 125 6.05 -2.90 3.42
C LEU A 125 4.66 -3.50 3.13
N ASN A 126 4.51 -4.82 3.02
CA ASN A 126 3.20 -5.44 2.84
C ASN A 126 2.29 -5.19 4.06
N VAL A 127 2.83 -5.34 5.28
CA VAL A 127 2.12 -4.99 6.52
C VAL A 127 1.82 -3.48 6.56
N GLY A 128 2.75 -2.64 6.14
CA GLY A 128 2.56 -1.20 6.04
C GLY A 128 1.42 -0.81 5.10
N ARG A 129 1.30 -1.47 3.95
CA ARG A 129 0.26 -1.19 2.94
C ARG A 129 -1.15 -1.46 3.44
N ILE A 130 -1.39 -2.61 4.09
CA ILE A 130 -2.72 -2.90 4.65
C ILE A 130 -3.05 -1.97 5.83
N LYS A 131 -2.07 -1.63 6.67
CA LYS A 131 -2.25 -0.64 7.75
C LYS A 131 -2.53 0.75 7.20
N LEU A 132 -1.89 1.14 6.11
CA LEU A 132 -2.17 2.40 5.41
C LEU A 132 -3.63 2.44 4.94
N ALA A 133 -4.10 1.39 4.28
CA ALA A 133 -5.49 1.29 3.84
C ALA A 133 -6.45 1.48 5.03
N ALA A 134 -6.23 0.75 6.13
CA ALA A 134 -7.05 0.89 7.33
C ALA A 134 -7.04 2.32 7.93
N ALA A 135 -5.87 2.99 7.94
CA ALA A 135 -5.77 4.38 8.41
C ALA A 135 -6.51 5.36 7.49
N CYS A 136 -6.48 5.15 6.19
CA CYS A 136 -7.20 5.97 5.21
C CYS A 136 -8.73 5.87 5.37
N LEU A 137 -9.28 4.72 5.80
CA LEU A 137 -10.72 4.57 6.07
C LEU A 137 -11.21 5.55 7.15
N GLU A 138 -10.45 5.69 8.24
CA GLU A 138 -10.83 6.64 9.29
C GLU A 138 -10.76 8.09 8.81
N ALA A 139 -9.78 8.44 8.00
CA ALA A 139 -9.67 9.77 7.39
C ALA A 139 -10.87 10.06 6.47
N GLN A 140 -11.31 9.09 5.67
CA GLN A 140 -12.52 9.21 4.84
C GLN A 140 -13.76 9.42 5.71
N ARG A 141 -13.99 8.59 6.73
CA ARG A 141 -15.14 8.68 7.62
C ARG A 141 -15.23 10.05 8.33
N ARG A 142 -14.09 10.55 8.81
CA ARG A 142 -14.04 11.90 9.45
C ARG A 142 -14.35 13.00 8.45
N THR A 143 -13.81 12.92 7.24
CA THR A 143 -14.08 13.88 6.16
C THR A 143 -15.55 13.88 5.79
N ILE A 144 -16.14 12.70 5.55
CA ILE A 144 -17.57 12.55 5.22
C ILE A 144 -18.45 13.10 6.34
N SER A 145 -18.18 12.72 7.58
CA SER A 145 -18.96 13.18 8.74
C SER A 145 -18.89 14.71 8.90
N GLY A 146 -17.70 15.29 8.70
CA GLY A 146 -17.51 16.75 8.70
C GLY A 146 -18.25 17.43 7.56
N ALA A 147 -18.17 16.87 6.35
CA ALA A 147 -18.84 17.39 5.16
C ALA A 147 -20.37 17.36 5.31
N VAL A 148 -20.93 16.25 5.82
CA VAL A 148 -22.37 16.11 6.08
C VAL A 148 -22.84 17.13 7.12
N LYS A 149 -22.11 17.26 8.24
CA LYS A 149 -22.44 18.25 9.26
C LYS A 149 -22.44 19.66 8.70
N TYR A 150 -21.36 20.05 8.03
CA TYR A 150 -21.23 21.38 7.45
C TYR A 150 -22.34 21.64 6.41
N ALA A 151 -22.62 20.69 5.52
CA ALA A 151 -23.63 20.83 4.49
C ALA A 151 -25.05 21.04 5.07
N ASN A 152 -25.36 20.47 6.22
CA ASN A 152 -26.64 20.66 6.92
C ASN A 152 -26.75 22.02 7.66
N GLU A 153 -25.62 22.56 8.10
CA GLU A 153 -25.58 23.83 8.84
C GLU A 153 -25.38 25.04 7.92
N ARG A 154 -24.68 24.88 6.81
CA ARG A 154 -24.37 26.00 5.89
C ARG A 154 -25.56 26.39 5.04
N MET A 155 -26.06 27.60 5.25
CA MET A 155 -27.19 28.16 4.49
C MET A 155 -26.68 28.94 3.28
N GLN A 156 -27.20 28.65 2.10
CA GLN A 156 -27.06 29.45 0.87
C GLN A 156 -28.40 29.43 0.12
N PHE A 157 -28.73 30.52 -0.57
CA PHE A 157 -30.01 30.66 -1.26
C PHE A 157 -31.23 30.35 -0.36
N ASN A 158 -31.12 30.68 0.93
CA ASN A 158 -32.11 30.46 2.00
C ASN A 158 -32.43 28.98 2.32
N VAL A 159 -31.56 28.04 1.93
CA VAL A 159 -31.68 26.62 2.26
C VAL A 159 -30.32 26.06 2.69
N PRO A 160 -30.27 24.94 3.44
CA PRO A 160 -29.02 24.22 3.69
C PRO A 160 -28.42 23.74 2.38
N ILE A 161 -27.09 23.79 2.23
CA ILE A 161 -26.46 23.31 0.98
C ILE A 161 -26.63 21.82 0.78
N SER A 162 -26.93 21.03 1.82
CA SER A 162 -27.31 19.61 1.73
C SER A 162 -28.57 19.36 0.91
N SER A 163 -29.41 20.36 0.66
CA SER A 163 -30.59 20.26 -0.21
C SER A 163 -30.28 20.27 -1.71
N PHE A 164 -29.05 20.65 -2.09
CA PHE A 164 -28.66 20.70 -3.50
C PHE A 164 -28.17 19.33 -3.98
N GLY A 165 -28.71 18.87 -5.13
CA GLY A 165 -28.37 17.59 -5.73
C GLY A 165 -26.86 17.42 -6.00
N ALA A 166 -26.15 18.52 -6.35
CA ALA A 166 -24.71 18.50 -6.55
C ALA A 166 -23.93 18.14 -5.27
N ILE A 167 -24.37 18.61 -4.11
CA ILE A 167 -23.77 18.29 -2.80
C ILE A 167 -24.13 16.85 -2.40
N GLN A 168 -25.39 16.47 -2.60
CA GLN A 168 -25.86 15.11 -2.32
C GLN A 168 -25.09 14.07 -3.12
N ALA A 169 -24.85 14.30 -4.42
CA ALA A 169 -24.08 13.41 -5.29
C ALA A 169 -22.65 13.23 -4.77
N LYS A 170 -21.96 14.30 -4.38
CA LYS A 170 -20.61 14.23 -3.80
C LYS A 170 -20.56 13.39 -2.52
N ILE A 171 -21.47 13.65 -1.58
CA ILE A 171 -21.54 12.91 -0.32
C ILE A 171 -21.88 11.44 -0.58
N ALA A 172 -22.78 11.15 -1.52
CA ALA A 172 -23.13 9.78 -1.90
C ALA A 172 -21.92 9.02 -2.48
N GLU A 173 -21.17 9.64 -3.39
CA GLU A 173 -19.96 9.05 -3.98
C GLU A 173 -18.87 8.81 -2.92
N MET A 174 -18.55 9.82 -2.09
CA MET A 174 -17.62 9.67 -0.98
C MET A 174 -18.00 8.51 -0.05
N THR A 175 -19.30 8.35 0.24
CA THR A 175 -19.81 7.30 1.13
C THR A 175 -19.74 5.92 0.47
N ALA A 176 -20.09 5.83 -0.81
CA ALA A 176 -20.02 4.59 -1.57
C ALA A 176 -18.56 4.08 -1.66
N ASN A 177 -17.61 4.97 -2.02
CA ASN A 177 -16.21 4.61 -2.09
C ASN A 177 -15.67 4.16 -0.72
N CYS A 178 -16.01 4.88 0.36
CA CYS A 178 -15.62 4.46 1.71
C CYS A 178 -16.18 3.08 2.09
N TYR A 179 -17.42 2.74 1.68
CA TYR A 179 -18.00 1.41 1.91
C TYR A 179 -17.26 0.31 1.14
N VAL A 180 -16.90 0.58 -0.12
CA VAL A 180 -16.13 -0.34 -0.97
C VAL A 180 -14.74 -0.57 -0.39
N ASP A 181 -14.04 0.49 -0.03
CA ASP A 181 -12.70 0.47 0.58
C ASP A 181 -12.69 -0.33 1.89
N GLU A 182 -13.67 -0.10 2.73
CA GLU A 182 -13.84 -0.83 3.98
C GLU A 182 -14.06 -2.31 3.73
N SER A 183 -14.95 -2.65 2.79
CA SER A 183 -15.27 -4.03 2.43
C SER A 183 -14.02 -4.79 1.97
N ALA A 184 -13.25 -4.20 1.07
CA ALA A 184 -12.02 -4.78 0.54
C ALA A 184 -10.91 -4.89 1.62
N THR A 185 -10.76 -3.86 2.46
CA THR A 185 -9.74 -3.86 3.52
C THR A 185 -10.02 -4.94 4.57
N TYR A 186 -11.25 -5.07 5.03
CA TYR A 186 -11.62 -6.11 6.00
C TYR A 186 -11.59 -7.52 5.39
N ARG A 187 -11.95 -7.69 4.12
CA ARG A 187 -11.79 -8.97 3.40
C ARG A 187 -10.33 -9.40 3.42
N ALA A 188 -9.41 -8.55 2.96
CA ALA A 188 -7.98 -8.89 2.94
C ALA A 188 -7.42 -9.16 4.35
N ALA A 189 -7.83 -8.37 5.35
CA ALA A 189 -7.41 -8.60 6.73
C ALA A 189 -7.89 -9.96 7.26
N GLY A 190 -9.14 -10.33 6.98
CA GLY A 190 -9.72 -11.63 7.34
C GLY A 190 -9.00 -12.79 6.64
N ASP A 191 -8.76 -12.66 5.33
CA ASP A 191 -8.06 -13.67 4.54
C ASP A 191 -6.63 -13.89 5.04
N ILE A 192 -5.90 -12.81 5.36
CA ILE A 192 -4.55 -12.89 5.96
C ILE A 192 -4.62 -13.60 7.32
N GLN A 193 -5.56 -13.23 8.19
CA GLN A 193 -5.71 -13.85 9.51
C GLN A 193 -6.01 -15.35 9.40
N ASN A 194 -6.97 -15.72 8.56
CA ASN A 194 -7.32 -17.12 8.31
C ASN A 194 -6.10 -17.92 7.81
N ARG A 195 -5.28 -17.31 6.96
CA ARG A 195 -4.08 -17.96 6.44
C ARG A 195 -3.00 -18.12 7.49
N ILE A 196 -2.80 -17.15 8.38
CA ILE A 196 -1.89 -17.24 9.52
C ILE A 196 -2.30 -18.42 10.41
N GLU A 197 -3.57 -18.49 10.80
CA GLU A 197 -4.11 -19.57 11.65
C GLU A 197 -3.95 -20.94 10.98
N ALA A 198 -4.21 -21.05 9.68
CA ALA A 198 -4.00 -22.29 8.94
C ALA A 198 -2.53 -22.73 8.96
N ARG A 199 -1.59 -21.79 8.80
CA ARG A 199 -0.15 -22.08 8.84
C ARG A 199 0.34 -22.50 10.24
N GLU A 200 -0.20 -21.89 11.29
CA GLU A 200 0.07 -22.33 12.67
C GLU A 200 -0.44 -23.77 12.89
N ALA A 201 -1.63 -24.08 12.38
CA ALA A 201 -2.19 -25.44 12.43
C ALA A 201 -1.36 -26.46 11.63
N GLU A 202 -0.68 -26.03 10.56
CA GLU A 202 0.30 -26.81 9.78
C GLU A 202 1.63 -27.04 10.54
N GLY A 203 1.83 -26.42 11.72
CA GLY A 203 3.01 -26.58 12.57
C GLY A 203 4.11 -25.53 12.37
N ASN A 204 3.83 -24.43 11.65
CA ASN A 204 4.76 -23.31 11.58
C ASN A 204 4.80 -22.58 12.94
N SER A 205 5.94 -21.96 13.28
CA SER A 205 5.98 -21.01 14.40
C SER A 205 5.10 -19.80 14.11
N GLN A 206 4.59 -19.13 15.14
CA GLN A 206 3.79 -17.92 15.00
C GLN A 206 4.48 -16.89 14.09
N GLN A 207 5.76 -16.64 14.30
CA GLN A 207 6.52 -15.68 13.49
C GLN A 207 6.59 -16.08 12.00
N GLU A 208 6.80 -17.36 11.70
CA GLU A 208 6.81 -17.83 10.31
C GLU A 208 5.43 -17.79 9.68
N ALA A 209 4.39 -18.13 10.44
CA ALA A 209 3.01 -18.08 9.99
C ALA A 209 2.59 -16.64 9.64
N GLU A 210 2.90 -15.67 10.50
CA GLU A 210 2.64 -14.24 10.27
C GLU A 210 3.37 -13.73 9.02
N LEU A 211 4.69 -13.96 8.92
CA LEU A 211 5.49 -13.49 7.78
C LEU A 211 4.99 -14.08 6.45
N LYS A 212 4.78 -15.40 6.40
CA LYS A 212 4.35 -16.08 5.17
C LYS A 212 2.88 -15.82 4.85
N GLY A 213 2.03 -15.67 5.86
CA GLY A 213 0.62 -15.33 5.70
C GLY A 213 0.45 -13.98 5.01
N VAL A 214 1.16 -12.95 5.47
CA VAL A 214 1.13 -11.62 4.84
C VAL A 214 1.78 -11.64 3.45
N GLU A 215 2.90 -12.36 3.25
CA GLU A 215 3.58 -12.46 1.94
C GLU A 215 2.66 -13.07 0.87
N GLU A 216 1.79 -14.02 1.25
CA GLU A 216 0.85 -14.67 0.33
C GLU A 216 -0.17 -13.69 -0.26
N TYR A 217 -0.58 -12.67 0.50
CA TYR A 217 -1.54 -11.62 0.13
C TYR A 217 -0.87 -10.30 -0.29
N ALA A 218 0.38 -10.34 -0.75
CA ALA A 218 1.12 -9.15 -1.19
C ALA A 218 0.46 -8.43 -2.37
N ILE A 219 -0.30 -9.14 -3.22
CA ILE A 219 -1.07 -8.59 -4.34
C ILE A 219 -2.21 -7.74 -3.80
N GLU A 220 -3.02 -8.29 -2.89
CA GLU A 220 -4.15 -7.64 -2.25
C GLU A 220 -3.69 -6.42 -1.44
N CYS A 221 -2.58 -6.53 -0.70
CA CYS A 221 -1.97 -5.39 -0.02
C CYS A 221 -1.59 -4.26 -0.98
N SER A 222 -1.08 -4.58 -2.17
CA SER A 222 -0.74 -3.60 -3.21
C SER A 222 -1.99 -2.97 -3.84
N ILE A 223 -3.03 -3.75 -4.11
CA ILE A 223 -4.34 -3.30 -4.60
C ILE A 223 -4.94 -2.29 -3.62
N LEU A 224 -5.05 -2.67 -2.36
CA LEU A 224 -5.63 -1.83 -1.31
C LEU A 224 -4.85 -0.53 -1.12
N LYS A 225 -3.52 -0.60 -1.13
CA LYS A 225 -2.69 0.60 -1.00
C LYS A 225 -2.98 1.60 -2.11
N VAL A 226 -3.17 1.14 -3.34
CA VAL A 226 -3.49 2.00 -4.48
C VAL A 226 -4.89 2.58 -4.34
N ALA A 227 -5.91 1.73 -4.30
CA ALA A 227 -7.32 2.12 -4.29
C ALA A 227 -7.61 3.08 -3.13
N VAL A 228 -7.38 2.63 -1.90
CA VAL A 228 -7.79 3.39 -0.71
C VAL A 228 -7.00 4.69 -0.54
N SER A 229 -5.72 4.74 -0.99
CA SER A 229 -4.95 5.98 -0.96
C SER A 229 -5.39 7.01 -2.01
N GLU A 230 -5.94 6.58 -3.14
CA GLU A 230 -6.52 7.46 -4.15
C GLU A 230 -7.89 7.95 -3.71
N ASP A 231 -8.71 7.07 -3.14
CA ASP A 231 -10.05 7.40 -2.68
C ASP A 231 -10.03 8.34 -1.46
N VAL A 232 -9.11 8.19 -0.52
CA VAL A 232 -8.95 9.17 0.57
C VAL A 232 -8.53 10.53 0.05
N GLN A 233 -7.70 10.61 -0.98
CA GLN A 233 -7.32 11.87 -1.60
C GLN A 233 -8.53 12.53 -2.29
N ASN A 234 -9.32 11.76 -3.04
CA ASN A 234 -10.54 12.23 -3.68
C ASN A 234 -11.57 12.65 -2.63
N CYS A 235 -11.77 11.87 -1.58
CA CYS A 235 -12.68 12.17 -0.49
C CYS A 235 -12.31 13.49 0.23
N THR A 236 -11.04 13.72 0.52
CA THR A 236 -10.58 14.96 1.15
C THR A 236 -10.66 16.17 0.23
N ASP A 237 -10.46 15.97 -1.09
CA ASP A 237 -10.63 17.02 -2.09
C ASP A 237 -12.10 17.48 -2.19
N GLU A 238 -13.03 16.50 -2.23
CA GLU A 238 -14.46 16.81 -2.19
C GLU A 238 -14.89 17.41 -0.84
N GLY A 239 -14.22 17.04 0.24
CA GLY A 239 -14.39 17.68 1.55
C GLY A 239 -14.09 19.19 1.49
N ILE A 240 -12.95 19.59 0.92
CA ILE A 240 -12.62 21.00 0.67
C ILE A 240 -13.69 21.64 -0.19
N GLN A 241 -14.09 20.98 -1.28
CA GLN A 241 -15.06 21.52 -2.24
C GLN A 241 -16.43 21.79 -1.61
N ILE A 242 -16.91 20.89 -0.75
CA ILE A 242 -18.19 21.05 -0.01
C ILE A 242 -18.09 22.21 0.98
N PHE A 243 -16.96 22.40 1.65
CA PHE A 243 -16.73 23.52 2.57
C PHE A 243 -16.54 24.86 1.82
N GLY A 244 -16.24 24.83 0.51
CA GLY A 244 -15.98 26.03 -0.29
C GLY A 244 -14.79 26.83 0.25
N GLY A 245 -14.89 28.16 0.31
CA GLY A 245 -13.81 29.00 0.85
C GLY A 245 -13.33 28.63 2.24
N MET A 246 -14.23 28.14 3.09
CA MET A 246 -13.88 27.65 4.44
C MET A 246 -13.05 26.36 4.38
N GLY A 247 -13.21 25.52 3.37
CA GLY A 247 -12.39 24.33 3.17
C GLY A 247 -10.94 24.63 2.77
N PHE A 248 -10.72 25.81 2.18
CA PHE A 248 -9.39 26.28 1.79
C PHE A 248 -8.67 27.06 2.90
N SER A 249 -9.40 27.46 3.95
CA SER A 249 -8.86 28.18 5.11
C SER A 249 -8.33 27.20 6.15
N GLU A 250 -7.23 27.56 6.81
CA GLU A 250 -6.69 26.82 7.98
C GLU A 250 -7.62 26.86 9.21
N ASP A 251 -8.74 27.63 9.15
CA ASP A 251 -9.76 27.69 10.22
C ASP A 251 -10.59 26.39 10.30
N THR A 252 -10.52 25.52 9.28
CA THR A 252 -11.22 24.24 9.26
C THR A 252 -10.24 23.09 8.99
N PRO A 253 -10.58 21.84 9.39
CA PRO A 253 -9.65 20.73 9.25
C PRO A 253 -9.54 20.18 7.81
N MET A 254 -10.30 20.69 6.84
CA MET A 254 -10.37 20.08 5.51
C MET A 254 -9.07 20.26 4.71
N GLU A 255 -8.47 21.46 4.77
CA GLU A 255 -7.22 21.73 4.06
C GLU A 255 -6.06 20.86 4.60
N SER A 256 -5.96 20.68 5.92
CA SER A 256 -4.94 19.81 6.52
C SER A 256 -5.21 18.33 6.20
N ALA A 257 -6.45 17.87 6.22
CA ALA A 257 -6.81 16.51 5.82
C ALA A 257 -6.37 16.21 4.39
N TRP A 258 -6.60 17.14 3.46
CA TRP A 258 -6.17 17.01 2.07
C TRP A 258 -4.64 16.96 1.92
N ARG A 259 -3.92 17.85 2.62
CA ARG A 259 -2.45 17.85 2.63
C ARG A 259 -1.89 16.55 3.21
N ASP A 260 -2.48 16.06 4.29
CA ASP A 260 -2.04 14.84 4.98
C ASP A 260 -2.32 13.58 4.14
N ALA A 261 -3.45 13.53 3.43
CA ALA A 261 -3.79 12.41 2.54
C ALA A 261 -2.80 12.24 1.38
N ARG A 262 -2.20 13.34 0.89
CA ARG A 262 -1.40 13.33 -0.35
C ARG A 262 -0.19 12.40 -0.31
N ILE A 263 0.44 12.21 0.83
CA ILE A 263 1.63 11.36 0.97
C ILE A 263 1.29 9.87 0.80
N ALA A 264 0.05 9.46 1.09
CA ALA A 264 -0.39 8.08 1.04
C ALA A 264 -0.19 7.43 -0.35
N ARG A 265 -0.19 8.24 -1.42
CA ARG A 265 0.09 7.78 -2.79
C ARG A 265 1.58 7.63 -3.11
N ILE A 266 2.48 8.09 -2.24
CA ILE A 266 3.92 8.18 -2.49
C ILE A 266 4.70 7.13 -1.70
N TYR A 267 4.55 7.11 -0.36
CA TYR A 267 5.29 6.16 0.48
C TYR A 267 4.71 4.75 0.43
N GLU A 268 5.37 3.77 1.07
CA GLU A 268 5.04 2.33 1.00
C GLU A 268 5.09 1.77 -0.45
N GLY A 269 5.96 2.36 -1.28
CA GLY A 269 5.98 2.21 -2.73
C GLY A 269 4.95 3.12 -3.39
N THR A 270 5.34 3.86 -4.44
CA THR A 270 4.39 4.72 -5.16
C THR A 270 3.23 3.91 -5.72
N ASN A 271 2.11 4.57 -6.02
CA ASN A 271 0.95 3.88 -6.59
C ASN A 271 1.29 3.22 -7.94
N GLU A 272 2.18 3.81 -8.73
CA GLU A 272 2.68 3.23 -9.97
C GLU A 272 3.46 1.94 -9.71
N ILE A 273 4.35 1.94 -8.71
CA ILE A 273 5.12 0.74 -8.32
C ILE A 273 4.17 -0.36 -7.83
N ASN A 274 3.17 -0.03 -7.01
CA ASN A 274 2.22 -1.03 -6.51
C ASN A 274 1.33 -1.59 -7.63
N ARG A 275 0.93 -0.77 -8.61
CA ARG A 275 0.23 -1.24 -9.80
C ARG A 275 1.06 -2.24 -10.59
N MET A 276 2.30 -1.92 -10.88
CA MET A 276 3.21 -2.85 -11.58
C MET A 276 3.49 -4.12 -10.77
N LEU A 277 3.64 -4.00 -9.45
CA LEU A 277 3.86 -5.13 -8.56
C LEU A 277 2.67 -6.10 -8.54
N SER A 278 1.43 -5.61 -8.47
CA SER A 278 0.23 -6.47 -8.39
C SER A 278 0.12 -7.39 -9.58
N VAL A 279 0.22 -6.85 -10.80
CA VAL A 279 0.17 -7.63 -12.05
C VAL A 279 1.42 -8.50 -12.21
N GLY A 280 2.61 -7.96 -11.95
CA GLY A 280 3.87 -8.71 -12.05
C GLY A 280 3.92 -9.91 -11.10
N MET A 281 3.43 -9.76 -9.86
CA MET A 281 3.32 -10.86 -8.90
C MET A 281 2.27 -11.90 -9.32
N LEU A 282 1.12 -11.45 -9.85
CA LEU A 282 0.07 -12.35 -10.33
C LEU A 282 0.60 -13.23 -11.49
N VAL A 283 1.26 -12.63 -12.47
CA VAL A 283 1.88 -13.35 -13.59
C VAL A 283 2.95 -14.33 -13.08
N LYS A 284 3.82 -13.92 -12.15
CA LYS A 284 4.82 -14.79 -11.53
C LYS A 284 4.20 -15.97 -10.77
N LYS A 285 3.12 -15.76 -10.04
CA LYS A 285 2.38 -16.85 -9.35
C LYS A 285 1.78 -17.83 -10.36
N ALA A 286 1.22 -17.32 -11.47
CA ALA A 286 0.66 -18.15 -12.54
C ALA A 286 1.76 -18.97 -13.24
N MET A 287 2.90 -18.37 -13.58
CA MET A 287 4.04 -19.08 -14.20
C MET A 287 4.61 -20.19 -13.30
N LYS A 288 4.52 -20.04 -11.98
CA LYS A 288 4.93 -21.06 -11.00
C LYS A 288 3.85 -22.11 -10.70
N GLY A 289 2.67 -22.00 -11.32
CA GLY A 289 1.54 -22.90 -11.08
C GLY A 289 0.85 -22.71 -9.72
N HIS A 290 1.10 -21.59 -9.04
CA HIS A 290 0.44 -21.27 -7.76
C HIS A 290 -0.97 -20.71 -7.94
N VAL A 291 -1.27 -20.16 -9.13
CA VAL A 291 -2.58 -19.67 -9.54
C VAL A 291 -2.80 -20.11 -10.98
N ASP A 292 -3.93 -20.73 -11.26
CA ASP A 292 -4.32 -21.07 -12.63
C ASP A 292 -4.98 -19.85 -13.28
N LEU A 293 -4.24 -19.17 -14.15
CA LEU A 293 -4.75 -18.12 -15.03
C LEU A 293 -4.94 -18.62 -16.47
N LEU A 294 -4.20 -19.66 -16.86
CA LEU A 294 -4.19 -20.12 -18.24
C LEU A 294 -5.48 -20.86 -18.58
N GLY A 295 -5.94 -21.76 -17.72
CA GLY A 295 -7.20 -22.49 -17.89
C GLY A 295 -8.39 -21.55 -18.08
N PRO A 296 -8.67 -20.62 -17.14
CA PRO A 296 -9.72 -19.63 -17.31
C PRO A 296 -9.56 -18.74 -18.54
N ALA A 297 -8.34 -18.31 -18.91
CA ALA A 297 -8.12 -17.50 -20.09
C ALA A 297 -8.42 -18.27 -21.38
N MET A 298 -8.07 -19.54 -21.46
CA MET A 298 -8.40 -20.42 -22.59
C MET A 298 -9.92 -20.64 -22.69
N ALA A 299 -10.60 -20.87 -21.57
CA ALA A 299 -12.06 -21.02 -21.54
C ALA A 299 -12.78 -19.77 -22.06
N VAL A 300 -12.30 -18.57 -21.68
CA VAL A 300 -12.83 -17.30 -22.21
C VAL A 300 -12.57 -17.19 -23.73
N ALA A 301 -11.39 -17.58 -24.21
CA ALA A 301 -11.09 -17.55 -25.63
C ALA A 301 -11.98 -18.52 -26.44
N GLU A 302 -12.28 -19.70 -25.92
CA GLU A 302 -13.20 -20.67 -26.53
C GLU A 302 -14.65 -20.13 -26.52
N GLU A 303 -15.10 -19.53 -25.42
CA GLU A 303 -16.42 -18.89 -25.31
C GLU A 303 -16.62 -17.81 -26.39
N LEU A 304 -15.58 -17.00 -26.64
CA LEU A 304 -15.63 -15.93 -27.65
C LEU A 304 -15.67 -16.46 -29.10
N MET A 305 -15.13 -17.65 -29.33
CA MET A 305 -15.19 -18.32 -30.65
C MET A 305 -16.49 -19.12 -30.84
N GLY A 306 -17.23 -19.32 -29.77
CA GLY A 306 -18.50 -20.03 -29.75
C GLY A 306 -19.67 -19.20 -30.29
N ILE A 307 -20.84 -19.82 -30.38
CA ILE A 307 -22.07 -19.13 -30.73
C ILE A 307 -22.52 -18.37 -29.48
N PRO A 308 -22.80 -17.04 -29.55
CA PRO A 308 -23.32 -16.32 -28.41
C PRO A 308 -24.61 -16.91 -27.89
N SER A 309 -24.74 -17.06 -26.57
CA SER A 309 -26.04 -17.39 -25.97
C SER A 309 -27.01 -16.20 -26.13
N PHE A 310 -28.22 -16.48 -26.51
CA PHE A 310 -29.33 -15.52 -26.59
C PHE A 310 -30.27 -15.65 -25.39
N ASP A 311 -29.85 -16.37 -24.33
CA ASP A 311 -30.62 -16.50 -23.12
C ASP A 311 -30.83 -15.15 -22.46
N VAL A 312 -32.02 -14.89 -21.99
CA VAL A 312 -32.31 -13.68 -21.20
C VAL A 312 -31.83 -13.95 -19.77
N PRO A 313 -30.92 -13.14 -19.25
CA PRO A 313 -30.46 -13.33 -17.89
C PRO A 313 -31.59 -13.21 -16.87
N ASP A 314 -31.59 -14.07 -15.87
CA ASP A 314 -32.55 -14.00 -14.75
C ASP A 314 -31.92 -13.20 -13.60
N TYR A 315 -32.40 -12.01 -13.37
CA TYR A 315 -31.95 -11.10 -12.29
C TYR A 315 -32.93 -11.07 -11.11
N THR A 316 -33.63 -12.14 -10.85
CA THR A 316 -34.58 -12.24 -9.71
C THR A 316 -33.87 -12.41 -8.38
N GLU A 317 -32.63 -12.94 -8.37
CA GLU A 317 -31.81 -13.04 -7.16
C GLU A 317 -31.14 -11.70 -6.81
N LEU A 318 -30.93 -11.48 -5.51
CA LEU A 318 -30.25 -10.30 -5.01
C LEU A 318 -28.85 -10.17 -5.63
N LEU A 319 -28.56 -9.00 -6.18
CA LEU A 319 -27.26 -8.65 -6.79
C LEU A 319 -26.86 -9.57 -7.98
N ALA A 320 -27.80 -10.23 -8.64
CA ALA A 320 -27.52 -11.14 -9.76
C ALA A 320 -26.88 -10.39 -10.94
N GLU A 321 -27.37 -9.20 -11.27
CA GLU A 321 -26.81 -8.35 -12.32
C GLU A 321 -25.40 -7.89 -12.01
N GLU A 322 -25.14 -7.44 -10.78
CA GLU A 322 -23.84 -6.97 -10.32
C GLU A 322 -22.82 -8.12 -10.27
N LYS A 323 -23.23 -9.32 -9.83
CA LYS A 323 -22.40 -10.53 -9.86
C LYS A 323 -22.01 -10.90 -11.28
N GLU A 324 -22.97 -10.87 -12.21
CA GLU A 324 -22.68 -11.10 -13.63
C GLU A 324 -21.71 -10.07 -14.19
N MET A 325 -21.89 -8.79 -13.83
CA MET A 325 -20.99 -7.71 -14.25
C MET A 325 -19.56 -7.95 -13.77
N VAL A 326 -19.34 -8.28 -12.50
CA VAL A 326 -18.01 -8.62 -11.96
C VAL A 326 -17.43 -9.86 -12.68
N GLY A 327 -18.27 -10.87 -12.97
CA GLY A 327 -17.87 -12.04 -13.76
C GLY A 327 -17.37 -11.65 -15.16
N LYS A 328 -18.08 -10.74 -15.84
CA LYS A 328 -17.67 -10.21 -17.16
C LYS A 328 -16.38 -9.39 -17.09
N LEU A 329 -16.19 -8.58 -16.04
CA LEU A 329 -14.93 -7.85 -15.81
C LEU A 329 -13.74 -8.79 -15.61
N LYS A 330 -13.92 -9.90 -14.87
CA LYS A 330 -12.88 -10.93 -14.72
C LYS A 330 -12.51 -11.56 -16.07
N LYS A 331 -13.50 -11.88 -16.92
CA LYS A 331 -13.27 -12.39 -18.27
C LYS A 331 -12.52 -11.38 -19.13
N ALA A 332 -12.91 -10.10 -19.09
CA ALA A 332 -12.24 -9.02 -19.83
C ALA A 332 -10.78 -8.87 -19.39
N PHE A 333 -10.52 -8.95 -18.08
CA PHE A 333 -9.14 -8.93 -17.55
C PHE A 333 -8.32 -10.10 -18.08
N LEU A 334 -8.85 -11.33 -18.05
CA LEU A 334 -8.16 -12.52 -18.54
C LEU A 334 -7.83 -12.40 -20.04
N MET A 335 -8.74 -11.84 -20.85
CA MET A 335 -8.48 -11.58 -22.27
C MET A 335 -7.34 -10.59 -22.48
N VAL A 336 -7.39 -9.46 -21.79
CA VAL A 336 -6.37 -8.40 -21.92
C VAL A 336 -5.01 -8.92 -21.44
N ALA A 337 -4.98 -9.55 -20.27
CA ALA A 337 -3.76 -10.12 -19.71
C ALA A 337 -3.20 -11.24 -20.59
N GLY A 338 -4.04 -12.14 -21.08
CA GLY A 338 -3.64 -13.22 -21.99
C GLY A 338 -3.06 -12.70 -23.31
N ALA A 339 -3.74 -11.74 -23.95
CA ALA A 339 -3.27 -11.10 -25.16
C ALA A 339 -1.95 -10.35 -24.94
N ALA A 340 -1.79 -9.67 -23.81
CA ALA A 340 -0.55 -8.96 -23.46
C ALA A 340 0.63 -9.92 -23.27
N VAL A 341 0.43 -11.01 -22.52
CA VAL A 341 1.46 -12.03 -22.32
C VAL A 341 1.84 -12.71 -23.65
N GLN A 342 0.85 -13.04 -24.48
CA GLN A 342 1.09 -13.66 -25.78
C GLN A 342 1.87 -12.73 -26.72
N LYS A 343 1.55 -11.44 -26.73
CA LYS A 343 2.17 -10.46 -27.63
C LYS A 343 3.56 -10.04 -27.20
N PHE A 344 3.78 -9.82 -25.91
CA PHE A 344 5.00 -9.19 -25.41
C PHE A 344 5.93 -10.16 -24.66
N GLY A 345 5.43 -11.29 -24.17
CA GLY A 345 6.22 -12.29 -23.46
C GLY A 345 7.12 -11.69 -22.37
N ALA A 346 8.44 -11.90 -22.49
CA ALA A 346 9.43 -11.38 -21.56
C ALA A 346 9.59 -9.85 -21.59
N GLU A 347 9.15 -9.18 -22.65
CA GLU A 347 9.23 -7.72 -22.79
C GLU A 347 8.06 -7.00 -22.11
N LEU A 348 7.09 -7.73 -21.56
CA LEU A 348 5.88 -7.15 -20.93
C LEU A 348 6.24 -6.13 -19.83
N GLU A 349 7.30 -6.35 -19.07
CA GLU A 349 7.74 -5.44 -18.00
C GLU A 349 8.16 -4.05 -18.55
N ALA A 350 8.53 -3.94 -19.81
CA ALA A 350 8.85 -2.65 -20.45
C ALA A 350 7.60 -1.84 -20.85
N HIS A 351 6.43 -2.49 -20.93
CA HIS A 351 5.16 -1.87 -21.30
C HIS A 351 4.37 -1.39 -20.10
N GLN A 352 4.95 -0.45 -19.33
CA GLN A 352 4.40 0.02 -18.04
C GLN A 352 2.97 0.57 -18.12
N GLN A 353 2.62 1.29 -19.18
CA GLN A 353 1.25 1.80 -19.37
C GLN A 353 0.22 0.67 -19.47
N LEU A 354 0.57 -0.41 -20.17
CA LEU A 354 -0.29 -1.59 -20.28
C LEU A 354 -0.43 -2.32 -18.92
N LEU A 355 0.69 -2.46 -18.19
CA LEU A 355 0.68 -3.05 -16.86
C LEU A 355 -0.17 -2.23 -15.88
N MET A 356 -0.07 -0.91 -15.93
CA MET A 356 -0.89 -0.02 -15.09
C MET A 356 -2.38 -0.17 -15.42
N ALA A 357 -2.75 -0.15 -16.70
CA ALA A 357 -4.16 -0.34 -17.11
C ALA A 357 -4.70 -1.72 -16.70
N ALA A 358 -3.91 -2.77 -16.85
CA ALA A 358 -4.28 -4.11 -16.38
C ALA A 358 -4.42 -4.17 -14.85
N SER A 359 -3.57 -3.43 -14.14
CA SER A 359 -3.68 -3.30 -12.69
C SER A 359 -4.95 -2.57 -12.28
N ASP A 360 -5.33 -1.50 -12.97
CA ASP A 360 -6.57 -0.79 -12.69
C ASP A 360 -7.79 -1.72 -12.86
N MET A 361 -7.82 -2.54 -13.91
CA MET A 361 -8.86 -3.57 -14.06
C MET A 361 -8.87 -4.56 -12.88
N LEU A 362 -7.70 -5.02 -12.43
CA LEU A 362 -7.58 -5.94 -11.30
C LEU A 362 -8.06 -5.30 -9.99
N ILE A 363 -7.71 -4.03 -9.77
CA ILE A 363 -8.15 -3.24 -8.62
C ILE A 363 -9.68 -3.14 -8.60
N GLU A 364 -10.30 -2.67 -9.69
CA GLU A 364 -11.73 -2.50 -9.79
C GLU A 364 -12.49 -3.82 -9.55
N ILE A 365 -11.99 -4.95 -10.10
CA ILE A 365 -12.58 -6.27 -9.89
C ILE A 365 -12.53 -6.65 -8.40
N TYR A 366 -11.38 -6.49 -7.73
CA TYR A 366 -11.22 -6.86 -6.34
C TYR A 366 -12.11 -6.00 -5.42
N MET A 367 -12.14 -4.70 -5.68
CA MET A 367 -12.94 -3.73 -4.91
C MET A 367 -14.44 -3.99 -5.08
N ALA A 368 -14.93 -4.14 -6.32
CA ALA A 368 -16.34 -4.43 -6.61
C ALA A 368 -16.79 -5.77 -6.02
N GLU A 369 -16.01 -6.84 -6.19
CA GLU A 369 -16.32 -8.14 -5.62
C GLU A 369 -16.38 -8.10 -4.10
N SER A 370 -15.47 -7.37 -3.46
CA SER A 370 -15.44 -7.24 -2.00
C SER A 370 -16.67 -6.51 -1.47
N ALA A 371 -17.16 -5.50 -2.19
CA ALA A 371 -18.42 -4.82 -1.87
C ALA A 371 -19.62 -5.74 -2.02
N LEU A 372 -19.67 -6.53 -3.09
CA LEU A 372 -20.73 -7.51 -3.31
C LEU A 372 -20.78 -8.55 -2.17
N LEU A 373 -19.65 -9.17 -1.86
CA LEU A 373 -19.55 -10.19 -0.80
C LEU A 373 -19.96 -9.68 0.59
N ARG A 374 -19.83 -8.38 0.83
CA ARG A 374 -20.29 -7.76 2.08
C ARG A 374 -21.78 -7.45 2.07
N THR A 375 -22.33 -7.14 0.89
CA THR A 375 -23.74 -6.71 0.74
C THR A 375 -24.69 -7.92 0.74
N GLU A 376 -24.23 -9.11 0.37
CA GLU A 376 -24.92 -10.39 0.54
C GLU A 376 -25.10 -10.75 2.00
#